data_34bb3f12233a454bbd3d1216051e1572
#
_entry.id   34bb3f12233a454bbd3d1216051e1572
#
_cell.length_a   1.000
_cell.length_b   1.000
_cell.length_c   1.000
_cell.angle_alpha   90.00
_cell.angle_beta   90.00
_cell.angle_gamma   90.00
#
_symmetry.space_group_name_H-M   'P 1'
#
loop_
_entity.id
_entity.type
_entity.pdbx_description
1 polymer ?
#
loop_
_entity_poly.entity_id
_entity_poly.type
_entity_poly.pdbx_seq_one_letter_code
_entity_poly.pdbx_strand_id
1 'polypeptide(L)'
;MLNKMIGRIFAVSACISGLFLAAAPIACAHHAQDAPGMTEMPMVKPEGPVVVLKTDPENIAAGFPEAITISIRDSAGKPEQELTIMHDRILHVVIASRDFTVFSHIHPEDFGPVTPAMKEKAQFLVRYVFPKAGSYIVGIDFAAKDKAYSKYIIVNVAGDLPMGAPIKDFSRNKKFGAYDVSLKAVSEVLAAGKEMTLTYQFSKDGAPVTDLEPYLSATMHASVISADLDNFIHEHGLVPGMESMGMHGHHMHDMSVPDKFGPEIGLSVVFPSKGIYEIFGEVKHKGKIILTQFLVRVE
;
A
#
# COMPACT_ATOMS: atom_id res chain seq x y z
N MET A 1 -29.24 -25.29 -53.81
CA MET A 1 -30.65 -25.41 -53.41
C MET A 1 -30.75 -24.62 -52.12
N LEU A 2 -30.96 -23.41 -52.11
CA LEU A 2 -32.09 -22.47 -52.28
C LEU A 2 -33.30 -22.89 -51.42
N ASN A 3 -33.53 -22.25 -50.26
CA ASN A 3 -34.87 -21.78 -49.91
C ASN A 3 -34.82 -20.60 -48.95
N LYS A 4 -35.29 -19.48 -49.49
CA LYS A 4 -35.74 -18.26 -48.80
C LYS A 4 -37.10 -18.55 -48.16
N MET A 5 -37.34 -18.04 -46.97
CA MET A 5 -38.72 -17.71 -46.57
C MET A 5 -38.77 -16.34 -45.86
N ILE A 6 -39.51 -15.46 -46.50
CA ILE A 6 -39.94 -14.12 -46.14
C ILE A 6 -41.24 -14.24 -45.32
N GLY A 7 -41.39 -13.48 -44.29
CA GLY A 7 -42.64 -13.35 -43.51
C GLY A 7 -42.66 -12.07 -42.69
N ARG A 8 -43.20 -11.11 -43.18
CA ARG A 8 -44.37 -10.23 -43.09
C ARG A 8 -44.49 -9.46 -41.75
N ILE A 9 -44.36 -8.14 -41.96
CA ILE A 9 -44.67 -7.04 -41.05
C ILE A 9 -46.21 -6.95 -40.90
N PHE A 10 -46.71 -6.77 -39.67
CA PHE A 10 -48.02 -6.23 -39.37
C PHE A 10 -47.88 -4.99 -38.49
N ALA A 11 -48.21 -3.80 -39.09
CA ALA A 11 -48.44 -2.58 -38.41
C ALA A 11 -49.95 -2.56 -37.99
N VAL A 12 -50.18 -2.30 -36.69
CA VAL A 12 -51.52 -1.92 -36.22
C VAL A 12 -51.45 -0.50 -35.67
N SER A 13 -52.11 0.39 -36.38
CA SER A 13 -52.40 1.78 -36.00
C SER A 13 -53.69 1.78 -35.17
N ALA A 14 -53.64 2.32 -33.96
CA ALA A 14 -54.85 2.63 -33.18
C ALA A 14 -54.80 4.14 -32.81
N CYS A 15 -55.63 4.90 -33.48
CA CYS A 15 -56.01 6.27 -33.10
C CYS A 15 -56.92 6.20 -31.88
N ILE A 16 -56.56 6.90 -30.80
CA ILE A 16 -57.50 7.27 -29.74
C ILE A 16 -57.44 8.79 -29.55
N SER A 17 -58.55 9.40 -29.92
CA SER A 17 -58.90 10.82 -29.68
C SER A 17 -59.29 10.99 -28.22
N GLY A 18 -58.65 11.84 -27.44
CA GLY A 18 -58.96 12.13 -26.05
C GLY A 18 -58.80 13.59 -25.71
N LEU A 19 -59.89 14.21 -25.53
CA LEU A 19 -60.39 15.43 -24.92
C LEU A 19 -59.32 16.29 -24.17
N PHE A 20 -59.10 17.53 -24.65
CA PHE A 20 -58.40 18.59 -23.94
C PHE A 20 -59.31 19.18 -22.85
N LEU A 21 -58.99 19.03 -21.58
CA LEU A 21 -59.44 19.88 -20.49
C LEU A 21 -58.35 20.91 -20.17
N ALA A 22 -58.69 22.17 -20.37
CA ALA A 22 -57.83 23.28 -19.97
C ALA A 22 -57.91 23.44 -18.43
N ALA A 23 -56.80 23.25 -17.73
CA ALA A 23 -56.64 23.64 -16.35
C ALA A 23 -55.80 24.92 -16.28
N ALA A 24 -56.32 25.96 -15.63
CA ALA A 24 -55.67 27.21 -15.36
C ALA A 24 -54.46 27.04 -14.43
N PRO A 25 -53.38 27.82 -14.57
CA PRO A 25 -52.24 27.75 -13.67
C PRO A 25 -52.56 28.47 -12.34
N ILE A 26 -52.52 27.74 -11.26
CA ILE A 26 -52.45 28.33 -9.90
C ILE A 26 -50.99 28.77 -9.70
N ALA A 27 -50.80 30.08 -9.64
CA ALA A 27 -49.52 30.67 -9.26
C ALA A 27 -49.27 30.44 -7.74
N CYS A 28 -48.50 29.45 -7.38
CA CYS A 28 -47.91 29.36 -6.05
C CYS A 28 -46.64 30.22 -6.02
N ALA A 29 -46.74 31.35 -5.33
CA ALA A 29 -45.58 32.15 -4.96
C ALA A 29 -44.78 31.36 -3.90
N HIS A 30 -43.76 30.66 -4.34
CA HIS A 30 -42.73 30.14 -3.42
C HIS A 30 -41.81 31.28 -3.05
N HIS A 31 -41.88 31.69 -1.75
CA HIS A 31 -40.81 32.43 -1.12
C HIS A 31 -39.54 31.58 -1.23
N ALA A 32 -38.57 32.02 -1.98
CA ALA A 32 -37.20 31.52 -1.91
C ALA A 32 -36.67 31.94 -0.54
N GLN A 33 -36.66 30.99 0.42
CA GLN A 33 -35.83 31.12 1.60
C GLN A 33 -34.39 30.87 1.12
N ASP A 34 -33.55 31.90 1.29
CA ASP A 34 -32.13 31.81 1.10
C ASP A 34 -31.57 30.60 1.90
N ALA A 35 -31.20 29.56 1.17
CA ALA A 35 -30.40 28.47 1.77
C ALA A 35 -29.09 29.09 2.24
N PRO A 36 -28.65 28.80 3.49
CA PRO A 36 -27.35 29.27 3.95
C PRO A 36 -26.29 28.75 3.00
N GLY A 37 -25.46 29.69 2.47
CA GLY A 37 -24.41 29.38 1.52
C GLY A 37 -23.58 28.21 2.02
N MET A 38 -23.45 27.19 1.19
CA MET A 38 -22.45 26.13 1.38
C MET A 38 -21.08 26.83 1.33
N THR A 39 -20.51 27.05 2.51
CA THR A 39 -19.12 27.46 2.61
C THR A 39 -18.31 26.33 1.97
N GLU A 40 -17.68 26.59 0.83
CA GLU A 40 -16.71 25.66 0.27
C GLU A 40 -15.69 25.36 1.38
N MET A 41 -15.70 24.12 1.85
CA MET A 41 -14.65 23.67 2.76
C MET A 41 -13.34 23.83 2.00
N PRO A 42 -12.34 24.50 2.58
CA PRO A 42 -11.06 24.64 1.94
C PRO A 42 -10.53 23.24 1.66
N MET A 43 -10.27 22.93 0.39
CA MET A 43 -9.57 21.68 0.03
C MET A 43 -8.23 21.70 0.76
N VAL A 44 -8.09 20.87 1.77
CA VAL A 44 -6.80 20.66 2.45
C VAL A 44 -5.89 20.08 1.38
N LYS A 45 -4.93 20.89 0.91
CA LYS A 45 -3.88 20.38 0.02
C LYS A 45 -3.15 19.28 0.78
N PRO A 46 -2.92 18.10 0.16
CA PRO A 46 -2.18 17.04 0.82
C PRO A 46 -0.81 17.60 1.26
N GLU A 47 -0.48 17.42 2.53
CA GLU A 47 0.84 17.82 3.02
C GLU A 47 1.93 16.95 2.37
N GLY A 48 2.95 17.63 1.83
CA GLY A 48 4.13 17.00 1.24
C GLY A 48 3.98 16.60 -0.22
N PRO A 49 4.96 15.85 -0.74
CA PRO A 49 4.99 15.41 -2.12
C PRO A 49 3.83 14.47 -2.48
N VAL A 50 3.43 14.51 -3.76
CA VAL A 50 2.39 13.67 -4.35
C VAL A 50 3.05 12.62 -5.23
N VAL A 51 2.58 11.37 -5.14
CA VAL A 51 3.01 10.27 -5.99
C VAL A 51 2.02 10.12 -7.13
N VAL A 52 2.54 10.06 -8.35
CA VAL A 52 1.77 9.73 -9.57
C VAL A 52 2.33 8.44 -10.14
N LEU A 53 1.45 7.47 -10.33
CA LEU A 53 1.79 6.18 -10.92
C LEU A 53 1.19 6.08 -12.32
N LYS A 54 2.00 5.65 -13.28
CA LYS A 54 1.59 5.35 -14.65
C LYS A 54 2.07 3.97 -15.03
N THR A 55 1.21 3.17 -15.61
CA THR A 55 1.53 1.81 -16.10
C THR A 55 1.56 1.77 -17.62
N ASP A 56 2.37 0.87 -18.17
CA ASP A 56 2.41 0.56 -19.59
C ASP A 56 2.50 -0.98 -19.74
N PRO A 57 1.42 -1.64 -20.24
CA PRO A 57 0.16 -1.04 -20.69
C PRO A 57 -0.65 -0.36 -19.57
N GLU A 58 -1.56 0.57 -19.96
CA GLU A 58 -2.43 1.30 -19.01
C GLU A 58 -3.40 0.37 -18.27
N ASN A 59 -3.88 -0.66 -18.95
CA ASN A 59 -4.76 -1.68 -18.38
C ASN A 59 -3.92 -2.86 -17.88
N ILE A 60 -3.74 -2.94 -16.58
CA ILE A 60 -2.97 -3.98 -15.91
C ILE A 60 -3.72 -5.32 -15.99
N ALA A 61 -3.05 -6.36 -16.46
CA ALA A 61 -3.60 -7.72 -16.53
C ALA A 61 -2.70 -8.74 -15.83
N ALA A 62 -3.31 -9.72 -15.17
CA ALA A 62 -2.59 -10.76 -14.46
C ALA A 62 -1.75 -11.63 -15.42
N GLY A 63 -0.51 -11.92 -15.01
CA GLY A 63 0.43 -12.76 -15.74
C GLY A 63 1.21 -12.03 -16.84
N PHE A 64 0.98 -10.74 -17.07
CA PHE A 64 1.68 -9.96 -18.07
C PHE A 64 2.66 -8.97 -17.43
N PRO A 65 3.80 -8.71 -18.09
CA PRO A 65 4.77 -7.72 -17.61
C PRO A 65 4.21 -6.30 -17.69
N GLU A 66 4.36 -5.56 -16.60
CA GLU A 66 3.99 -4.15 -16.50
C GLU A 66 5.24 -3.29 -16.28
N ALA A 67 5.33 -2.18 -16.98
CA ALA A 67 6.27 -1.11 -16.68
C ALA A 67 5.55 -0.05 -15.85
N ILE A 68 5.97 0.11 -14.59
CA ILE A 68 5.36 1.04 -13.64
C ILE A 68 6.29 2.24 -13.50
N THR A 69 5.84 3.38 -14.00
CA THR A 69 6.55 4.66 -13.84
C THR A 69 6.00 5.39 -12.62
N ILE A 70 6.87 5.66 -11.66
CA ILE A 70 6.58 6.36 -10.41
C ILE A 70 7.16 7.77 -10.51
N SER A 71 6.31 8.79 -10.39
CA SER A 71 6.72 10.20 -10.42
C SER A 71 6.41 10.84 -9.07
N ILE A 72 7.43 11.47 -8.47
CA ILE A 72 7.27 12.23 -7.23
C ILE A 72 7.15 13.71 -7.58
N ARG A 73 6.08 14.35 -7.12
CA ARG A 73 5.77 15.75 -7.42
C ARG A 73 5.70 16.56 -6.13
N ASP A 74 6.22 17.77 -6.16
CA ASP A 74 6.02 18.75 -5.10
C ASP A 74 4.58 19.29 -5.05
N SER A 75 4.27 20.13 -4.09
CA SER A 75 2.93 20.74 -3.94
C SER A 75 2.52 21.66 -5.10
N ALA A 76 3.46 22.04 -5.98
CA ALA A 76 3.21 22.80 -7.20
C ALA A 76 3.09 21.91 -8.44
N GLY A 77 3.15 20.57 -8.28
CA GLY A 77 3.09 19.59 -9.36
C GLY A 77 4.38 19.45 -10.17
N LYS A 78 5.47 20.09 -9.75
CA LYS A 78 6.79 19.97 -10.38
C LYS A 78 7.52 18.72 -9.86
N PRO A 79 8.53 18.20 -10.58
CA PRO A 79 9.38 17.14 -10.07
C PRO A 79 9.97 17.50 -8.70
N GLU A 80 9.86 16.61 -7.71
CA GLU A 80 10.50 16.81 -6.41
C GLU A 80 12.02 16.69 -6.56
N GLN A 81 12.74 17.78 -6.27
CA GLN A 81 14.18 17.88 -6.52
C GLN A 81 15.03 17.44 -5.32
N GLU A 82 14.44 17.42 -4.13
CA GLU A 82 15.16 17.14 -2.90
C GLU A 82 14.94 15.71 -2.39
N LEU A 83 14.90 14.74 -3.34
CA LEU A 83 14.85 13.32 -2.99
C LEU A 83 16.21 12.86 -2.46
N THR A 84 16.21 12.19 -1.32
CA THR A 84 17.41 11.63 -0.68
C THR A 84 17.34 10.11 -0.62
N ILE A 85 18.50 9.46 -0.54
CA ILE A 85 18.59 8.02 -0.33
C ILE A 85 18.21 7.71 1.12
N MET A 86 17.33 6.75 1.29
CA MET A 86 16.91 6.21 2.58
C MET A 86 17.07 4.70 2.53
N HIS A 87 17.75 4.11 3.51
CA HIS A 87 17.98 2.66 3.55
C HIS A 87 18.51 2.10 2.21
N ASP A 88 19.60 2.70 1.72
CA ASP A 88 20.34 2.34 0.48
C ASP A 88 19.55 2.50 -0.83
N ARG A 89 18.33 3.03 -0.81
CA ARG A 89 17.45 3.16 -1.99
C ARG A 89 16.85 4.56 -2.10
N ILE A 90 16.55 4.95 -3.35
CA ILE A 90 15.86 6.22 -3.61
C ILE A 90 14.35 6.12 -3.35
N LEU A 91 13.77 4.96 -3.64
CA LEU A 91 12.37 4.61 -3.37
C LEU A 91 12.30 3.14 -2.92
N HIS A 92 11.41 2.86 -1.97
CA HIS A 92 10.95 1.52 -1.66
C HIS A 92 9.55 1.36 -2.24
N VAL A 93 9.34 0.30 -3.01
CA VAL A 93 8.05 0.03 -3.68
C VAL A 93 7.52 -1.31 -3.17
N VAL A 94 6.46 -1.24 -2.40
CA VAL A 94 5.77 -2.42 -1.84
C VAL A 94 4.54 -2.71 -2.67
N ILE A 95 4.39 -3.95 -3.12
CA ILE A 95 3.21 -4.41 -3.86
C ILE A 95 2.60 -5.57 -3.10
N ALA A 96 1.36 -5.42 -2.64
CA ALA A 96 0.64 -6.48 -1.95
C ALA A 96 -0.78 -6.63 -2.47
N SER A 97 -1.24 -7.87 -2.64
CA SER A 97 -2.63 -8.17 -2.99
C SER A 97 -3.56 -8.00 -1.79
N ARG A 98 -4.81 -7.64 -2.03
CA ARG A 98 -5.84 -7.46 -0.99
C ARG A 98 -6.04 -8.67 -0.07
N ASP A 99 -5.78 -9.86 -0.55
CA ASP A 99 -5.87 -11.10 0.22
C ASP A 99 -4.54 -11.49 0.89
N PHE A 100 -3.50 -10.63 0.76
CA PHE A 100 -2.18 -10.79 1.35
C PHE A 100 -1.41 -12.05 0.93
N THR A 101 -1.82 -12.73 -0.13
CA THR A 101 -1.12 -13.92 -0.64
C THR A 101 0.02 -13.57 -1.62
N VAL A 102 0.06 -12.32 -2.08
CA VAL A 102 1.14 -11.76 -2.90
C VAL A 102 1.74 -10.59 -2.16
N PHE A 103 3.05 -10.63 -2.01
CA PHE A 103 3.85 -9.53 -1.47
C PHE A 103 5.16 -9.43 -2.26
N SER A 104 5.57 -8.21 -2.54
CA SER A 104 6.87 -7.90 -3.14
C SER A 104 7.35 -6.54 -2.62
N HIS A 105 8.63 -6.45 -2.34
CA HIS A 105 9.33 -5.22 -2.01
C HIS A 105 10.46 -5.06 -3.01
N ILE A 106 10.35 -4.07 -3.87
CA ILE A 106 11.25 -3.84 -5.01
C ILE A 106 11.69 -2.38 -5.06
N HIS A 107 12.76 -2.10 -5.79
CA HIS A 107 13.35 -0.77 -5.88
C HIS A 107 13.67 -0.44 -7.33
N PRO A 108 13.71 0.83 -7.74
CA PRO A 108 14.17 1.21 -9.07
C PRO A 108 15.55 0.65 -9.40
N GLU A 109 16.44 0.57 -8.42
CA GLU A 109 17.80 0.06 -8.54
C GLU A 109 17.88 -1.43 -8.91
N ASP A 110 16.84 -2.20 -8.65
CA ASP A 110 16.77 -3.63 -9.02
C ASP A 110 16.64 -3.80 -10.55
N PHE A 111 16.25 -2.72 -11.25
CA PHE A 111 16.04 -2.70 -12.73
C PHE A 111 17.11 -1.91 -13.47
N GLY A 112 18.10 -1.38 -12.77
CA GLY A 112 19.22 -0.65 -13.33
C GLY A 112 19.62 0.57 -12.50
N PRO A 113 20.71 1.23 -12.84
CA PRO A 113 21.20 2.37 -12.06
C PRO A 113 20.22 3.56 -12.12
N VAL A 114 19.99 4.19 -10.98
CA VAL A 114 19.27 5.47 -10.93
C VAL A 114 20.15 6.58 -11.49
N THR A 115 19.74 7.10 -12.65
CA THR A 115 20.51 8.12 -13.39
C THR A 115 20.23 9.54 -12.88
N PRO A 116 21.14 10.51 -13.14
CA PRO A 116 20.88 11.93 -12.84
C PRO A 116 19.58 12.45 -13.50
N ALA A 117 19.28 12.03 -14.73
CA ALA A 117 18.05 12.42 -15.42
C ALA A 117 16.79 11.89 -14.76
N MET A 118 16.83 10.70 -14.15
CA MET A 118 15.71 10.17 -13.36
C MET A 118 15.49 11.01 -12.09
N LYS A 119 16.55 11.39 -11.42
CA LYS A 119 16.48 12.27 -10.24
C LYS A 119 15.98 13.65 -10.59
N GLU A 120 16.47 14.28 -11.65
CA GLU A 120 16.01 15.59 -12.14
C GLU A 120 14.51 15.61 -12.47
N LYS A 121 14.00 14.53 -13.10
CA LYS A 121 12.57 14.37 -13.40
C LYS A 121 11.77 13.85 -12.21
N ALA A 122 12.43 13.42 -11.14
CA ALA A 122 11.86 12.66 -10.04
C ALA A 122 10.94 11.55 -10.56
N GLN A 123 11.45 10.77 -11.52
CA GLN A 123 10.69 9.75 -12.25
C GLN A 123 11.51 8.47 -12.34
N PHE A 124 10.93 7.39 -11.81
CA PHE A 124 11.59 6.11 -11.63
C PHE A 124 10.75 5.00 -12.25
N LEU A 125 11.42 3.97 -12.76
CA LEU A 125 10.79 2.84 -13.43
C LEU A 125 11.04 1.58 -12.62
N VAL A 126 9.99 0.83 -12.36
CA VAL A 126 10.05 -0.57 -11.91
C VAL A 126 9.28 -1.46 -12.88
N ARG A 127 9.59 -2.76 -12.89
CA ARG A 127 8.88 -3.75 -13.71
C ARG A 127 8.28 -4.79 -12.79
N TYR A 128 7.02 -5.16 -13.06
CA TYR A 128 6.35 -6.14 -12.24
C TYR A 128 5.41 -7.02 -13.07
N VAL A 129 5.22 -8.26 -12.65
CA VAL A 129 4.19 -9.16 -13.17
C VAL A 129 3.23 -9.44 -12.03
N PHE A 130 2.02 -8.94 -12.13
CA PHE A 130 0.98 -9.25 -11.15
C PHE A 130 0.53 -10.70 -11.35
N PRO A 131 0.76 -11.62 -10.36
CA PRO A 131 0.56 -13.05 -10.62
C PRO A 131 -0.91 -13.46 -10.69
N LYS A 132 -1.83 -12.62 -10.21
CA LYS A 132 -3.28 -12.88 -10.22
C LYS A 132 -4.08 -11.60 -10.32
N ALA A 133 -5.34 -11.71 -10.74
CA ALA A 133 -6.28 -10.60 -10.78
C ALA A 133 -6.71 -10.16 -9.38
N GLY A 134 -7.24 -8.94 -9.27
CA GLY A 134 -7.77 -8.35 -8.04
C GLY A 134 -7.17 -6.99 -7.72
N SER A 135 -7.52 -6.47 -6.55
CA SER A 135 -6.97 -5.20 -6.07
C SER A 135 -5.64 -5.41 -5.37
N TYR A 136 -4.71 -4.50 -5.62
CA TYR A 136 -3.41 -4.43 -4.97
C TYR A 136 -3.17 -3.03 -4.41
N ILE A 137 -2.46 -2.97 -3.31
CA ILE A 137 -1.83 -1.74 -2.84
C ILE A 137 -0.42 -1.66 -3.41
N VAL A 138 -0.09 -0.51 -3.98
CA VAL A 138 1.28 -0.14 -4.36
C VAL A 138 1.71 0.96 -3.41
N GLY A 139 2.46 0.59 -2.38
CA GLY A 139 3.06 1.48 -1.41
C GLY A 139 4.37 2.04 -1.94
N ILE A 140 4.59 3.33 -1.77
CA ILE A 140 5.82 4.02 -2.17
C ILE A 140 6.34 4.78 -0.96
N ASP A 141 7.50 4.35 -0.48
CA ASP A 141 8.21 4.98 0.63
C ASP A 141 9.47 5.65 0.12
N PHE A 142 9.70 6.90 0.54
CA PHE A 142 10.81 7.72 0.07
C PHE A 142 11.10 8.86 1.04
N ALA A 143 12.28 9.44 0.93
CA ALA A 143 12.65 10.65 1.68
C ALA A 143 12.81 11.85 0.75
N ALA A 144 12.29 13.00 1.20
CA ALA A 144 12.46 14.29 0.55
C ALA A 144 12.56 15.38 1.61
N LYS A 145 13.52 16.32 1.45
CA LYS A 145 13.73 17.42 2.40
C LYS A 145 13.90 16.93 3.85
N ASP A 146 14.70 15.86 4.01
CA ASP A 146 14.96 15.20 5.29
C ASP A 146 13.73 14.67 6.04
N LYS A 147 12.63 14.44 5.31
CA LYS A 147 11.43 13.80 5.83
C LYS A 147 11.12 12.52 5.07
N ALA A 148 10.75 11.47 5.80
CA ALA A 148 10.20 10.26 5.23
C ALA A 148 8.71 10.43 4.88
N TYR A 149 8.31 9.83 3.76
CA TYR A 149 6.94 9.84 3.27
C TYR A 149 6.55 8.44 2.82
N SER A 150 5.46 7.92 3.37
CA SER A 150 4.80 6.73 2.88
C SER A 150 3.52 7.12 2.17
N LYS A 151 3.41 6.76 0.90
CA LYS A 151 2.23 6.99 0.04
C LYS A 151 1.80 5.67 -0.55
N TYR A 152 0.54 5.57 -0.95
CA TYR A 152 0.08 4.37 -1.65
C TYR A 152 -0.96 4.69 -2.71
N ILE A 153 -1.11 3.77 -3.65
CA ILE A 153 -2.09 3.81 -4.74
C ILE A 153 -2.69 2.42 -4.85
N ILE A 154 -4.00 2.36 -4.99
CA ILE A 154 -4.69 1.09 -5.27
C ILE A 154 -4.73 0.89 -6.77
N VAL A 155 -4.26 -0.27 -7.22
CA VAL A 155 -4.35 -0.69 -8.62
C VAL A 155 -5.26 -1.91 -8.73
N ASN A 156 -6.03 -1.98 -9.80
CA ASN A 156 -6.89 -3.10 -10.10
C ASN A 156 -6.34 -3.88 -11.29
N VAL A 157 -6.07 -5.15 -11.07
CA VAL A 157 -5.48 -6.07 -12.05
C VAL A 157 -6.60 -6.90 -12.66
N ALA A 158 -6.77 -6.82 -13.98
CA ALA A 158 -7.77 -7.56 -14.72
C ALA A 158 -7.41 -9.05 -14.84
N GLY A 159 -8.43 -9.89 -14.97
CA GLY A 159 -8.32 -11.35 -15.12
C GLY A 159 -9.32 -12.08 -14.24
N ASP A 160 -9.19 -13.40 -14.20
CA ASP A 160 -10.04 -14.23 -13.37
C ASP A 160 -9.69 -14.06 -11.88
N LEU A 161 -10.69 -13.70 -11.08
CA LEU A 161 -10.50 -13.56 -9.64
C LEU A 161 -10.28 -14.95 -9.02
N PRO A 162 -9.32 -15.08 -8.09
CA PRO A 162 -9.12 -16.33 -7.38
C PRO A 162 -10.37 -16.72 -6.60
N MET A 163 -10.74 -17.99 -6.67
CA MET A 163 -11.88 -18.53 -5.91
C MET A 163 -11.46 -18.80 -4.46
N GLY A 164 -12.33 -18.44 -3.52
CA GLY A 164 -12.16 -18.69 -2.09
C GLY A 164 -11.79 -17.42 -1.30
N ALA A 165 -12.11 -17.45 -0.02
CA ALA A 165 -11.70 -16.43 0.92
C ALA A 165 -10.28 -16.74 1.45
N PRO A 166 -9.44 -15.75 1.67
CA PRO A 166 -8.12 -15.96 2.28
C PRO A 166 -8.28 -16.54 3.68
N ILE A 167 -7.39 -17.46 4.04
CA ILE A 167 -7.35 -18.04 5.39
C ILE A 167 -6.83 -16.94 6.33
N LYS A 168 -7.63 -16.59 7.34
CA LYS A 168 -7.27 -15.61 8.37
C LYS A 168 -6.59 -16.35 9.53
N ASP A 169 -5.26 -16.38 9.51
CA ASP A 169 -4.46 -16.98 10.58
C ASP A 169 -3.85 -15.88 11.47
N PHE A 170 -4.42 -15.73 12.67
CA PHE A 170 -3.97 -14.78 13.70
C PHE A 170 -2.93 -15.37 14.66
N SER A 171 -2.38 -16.56 14.37
CA SER A 171 -1.35 -17.18 15.20
C SER A 171 -0.15 -16.26 15.32
N ARG A 172 0.34 -16.11 16.55
CA ARG A 172 1.52 -15.31 16.89
C ARG A 172 2.82 -16.10 16.84
N ASN A 173 2.75 -17.41 16.62
CA ASN A 173 3.89 -18.29 16.46
C ASN A 173 3.74 -19.01 15.12
N LYS A 174 4.63 -18.75 14.21
CA LYS A 174 4.58 -19.28 12.85
C LYS A 174 5.94 -19.79 12.38
N LYS A 175 5.90 -20.68 11.40
CA LYS A 175 7.10 -21.18 10.73
C LYS A 175 7.25 -20.52 9.36
N PHE A 176 8.41 -19.94 9.11
CA PHE A 176 8.79 -19.34 7.82
C PHE A 176 10.03 -20.05 7.29
N GLY A 177 9.81 -20.99 6.35
CA GLY A 177 10.86 -21.89 5.90
C GLY A 177 11.43 -22.72 7.06
N ALA A 178 12.72 -22.57 7.36
CA ALA A 178 13.41 -23.26 8.44
C ALA A 178 13.37 -22.51 9.79
N TYR A 179 12.69 -21.37 9.87
CA TYR A 179 12.68 -20.51 11.04
C TYR A 179 11.34 -20.60 11.76
N ASP A 180 11.38 -20.73 13.09
CA ASP A 180 10.23 -20.52 13.95
C ASP A 180 10.29 -19.07 14.44
N VAL A 181 9.24 -18.30 14.19
CA VAL A 181 9.18 -16.87 14.53
C VAL A 181 7.96 -16.62 15.39
N SER A 182 8.17 -15.96 16.52
CA SER A 182 7.07 -15.46 17.36
C SER A 182 6.96 -13.95 17.28
N LEU A 183 5.72 -13.45 17.28
CA LEU A 183 5.39 -12.04 17.37
C LEU A 183 4.73 -11.76 18.72
N LYS A 184 5.38 -10.99 19.57
CA LYS A 184 4.90 -10.56 20.87
C LYS A 184 4.53 -9.09 20.82
N ALA A 185 3.55 -8.68 21.60
CA ALA A 185 3.23 -7.27 21.83
C ALA A 185 3.33 -7.00 23.34
N VAL A 186 3.73 -5.79 23.72
CA VAL A 186 3.75 -5.35 25.12
C VAL A 186 2.35 -5.38 25.73
N SER A 187 1.31 -5.11 24.91
CA SER A 187 -0.09 -5.22 25.29
C SER A 187 -0.77 -6.34 24.54
N GLU A 188 -1.68 -7.08 25.19
CA GLU A 188 -2.51 -8.09 24.54
C GLU A 188 -3.43 -7.48 23.46
N VAL A 189 -3.83 -6.22 23.68
CA VAL A 189 -4.69 -5.46 22.75
C VAL A 189 -3.83 -4.43 22.02
N LEU A 190 -3.81 -4.51 20.70
CA LEU A 190 -3.22 -3.47 19.85
C LEU A 190 -4.25 -2.35 19.70
N ALA A 191 -3.86 -1.12 20.01
CA ALA A 191 -4.76 0.04 20.00
C ALA A 191 -4.45 0.98 18.84
N ALA A 192 -5.50 1.42 18.13
CA ALA A 192 -5.39 2.45 17.11
C ALA A 192 -4.98 3.80 17.71
N GLY A 193 -4.19 4.58 16.96
CA GLY A 193 -3.74 5.91 17.33
C GLY A 193 -2.72 5.96 18.46
N LYS A 194 -2.21 4.81 18.90
CA LYS A 194 -1.15 4.71 19.91
C LYS A 194 0.06 4.02 19.34
N GLU A 195 1.23 4.43 19.80
CA GLU A 195 2.46 3.72 19.50
C GLU A 195 2.45 2.36 20.19
N MET A 196 2.66 1.31 19.39
CA MET A 196 2.67 -0.08 19.82
C MET A 196 4.03 -0.68 19.52
N THR A 197 4.65 -1.29 20.52
CA THR A 197 5.89 -2.06 20.32
C THR A 197 5.57 -3.53 20.16
N LEU A 198 5.98 -4.06 19.01
CA LEU A 198 5.93 -5.49 18.67
C LEU A 198 7.35 -6.05 18.72
N THR A 199 7.52 -7.26 19.22
CA THR A 199 8.82 -7.94 19.27
C THR A 199 8.76 -9.24 18.48
N TYR A 200 9.56 -9.32 17.45
CA TYR A 200 9.83 -10.56 16.72
C TYR A 200 10.94 -11.34 17.43
N GLN A 201 10.77 -12.64 17.57
CA GLN A 201 11.79 -13.53 18.10
C GLN A 201 12.04 -14.66 17.12
N PHE A 202 13.29 -14.81 16.68
CA PHE A 202 13.71 -15.77 15.68
C PHE A 202 14.43 -16.95 16.31
N SER A 203 14.01 -18.16 15.96
CA SER A 203 14.73 -19.40 16.28
C SER A 203 14.81 -20.32 15.06
N LYS A 204 15.81 -21.18 15.05
CA LYS A 204 16.02 -22.19 14.02
C LYS A 204 16.49 -23.48 14.66
N ASP A 205 15.87 -24.60 14.34
CA ASP A 205 16.16 -25.91 14.88
C ASP A 205 16.17 -25.91 16.44
N GLY A 206 15.27 -25.15 17.05
CA GLY A 206 15.13 -24.98 18.49
C GLY A 206 16.15 -24.05 19.16
N ALA A 207 17.11 -23.48 18.41
CA ALA A 207 18.11 -22.55 18.93
C ALA A 207 17.78 -21.08 18.50
N PRO A 208 18.06 -20.09 19.37
CA PRO A 208 17.88 -18.69 19.01
C PRO A 208 18.85 -18.28 17.88
N VAL A 209 18.37 -17.47 16.93
CA VAL A 209 19.20 -16.94 15.84
C VAL A 209 19.80 -15.60 16.28
N THR A 210 21.08 -15.58 16.59
CA THR A 210 21.79 -14.40 17.11
C THR A 210 22.71 -13.74 16.10
N ASP A 211 22.68 -14.20 14.84
CA ASP A 211 23.52 -13.74 13.73
C ASP A 211 22.72 -13.29 12.52
N LEU A 212 21.55 -12.65 12.78
CA LEU A 212 20.80 -11.90 11.75
C LEU A 212 21.66 -10.77 11.19
N GLU A 213 21.41 -10.39 9.96
CA GLU A 213 22.22 -9.44 9.19
C GLU A 213 21.39 -8.22 8.80
N PRO A 214 21.98 -7.02 8.71
CA PRO A 214 21.31 -5.87 8.11
C PRO A 214 20.84 -6.16 6.68
N TYR A 215 19.64 -5.70 6.38
CA TYR A 215 19.09 -5.68 5.03
C TYR A 215 18.74 -4.24 4.67
N LEU A 216 19.36 -3.71 3.61
CA LEU A 216 19.19 -2.31 3.19
C LEU A 216 19.36 -1.35 4.38
N SER A 217 20.48 -1.47 5.08
CA SER A 217 20.84 -0.65 6.25
C SER A 217 19.82 -0.64 7.40
N ALA A 218 18.91 -1.62 7.46
CA ALA A 218 17.96 -1.80 8.56
C ALA A 218 18.02 -3.22 9.14
N THR A 219 17.54 -3.40 10.37
CA THR A 219 17.43 -4.74 10.99
C THR A 219 16.28 -5.53 10.38
N MET A 220 15.22 -4.86 10.01
CA MET A 220 14.03 -5.41 9.36
C MET A 220 13.35 -4.30 8.58
N HIS A 221 12.86 -4.59 7.37
CA HIS A 221 11.87 -3.78 6.70
C HIS A 221 10.48 -4.34 6.98
N ALA A 222 9.58 -3.51 7.48
CA ALA A 222 8.24 -3.91 7.84
C ALA A 222 7.20 -3.11 7.03
N SER A 223 6.32 -3.82 6.33
CA SER A 223 5.17 -3.24 5.63
C SER A 223 3.89 -3.63 6.35
N VAL A 224 3.17 -2.65 6.88
CA VAL A 224 1.94 -2.83 7.64
C VAL A 224 0.78 -2.33 6.81
N ILE A 225 -0.15 -3.22 6.46
CA ILE A 225 -1.22 -2.95 5.50
C ILE A 225 -2.56 -3.35 6.10
N SER A 226 -3.53 -2.43 6.07
CA SER A 226 -4.89 -2.76 6.53
C SER A 226 -5.64 -3.62 5.51
N ALA A 227 -6.53 -4.49 5.98
CA ALA A 227 -7.27 -5.43 5.14
C ALA A 227 -8.26 -4.75 4.16
N ASP A 228 -8.67 -3.52 4.45
CA ASP A 228 -9.45 -2.67 3.54
C ASP A 228 -8.59 -1.96 2.48
N LEU A 229 -7.25 -1.99 2.63
CA LEU A 229 -6.24 -1.29 1.85
C LEU A 229 -6.24 0.25 2.04
N ASP A 230 -6.85 0.75 3.10
CA ASP A 230 -6.93 2.18 3.38
C ASP A 230 -5.72 2.73 4.15
N ASN A 231 -4.84 1.82 4.62
CA ASN A 231 -3.63 2.20 5.34
C ASN A 231 -2.43 1.40 4.86
N PHE A 232 -1.34 2.11 4.62
CA PHE A 232 -0.02 1.58 4.34
C PHE A 232 1.01 2.30 5.20
N ILE A 233 1.81 1.53 5.93
CA ILE A 233 2.89 2.02 6.78
C ILE A 233 4.13 1.22 6.43
N HIS A 234 5.25 1.89 6.23
CA HIS A 234 6.56 1.26 6.08
C HIS A 234 7.43 1.69 7.26
N GLU A 235 7.87 0.70 8.02
CA GLU A 235 8.65 0.91 9.24
C GLU A 235 9.91 0.03 9.23
N HIS A 236 10.82 0.34 10.15
CA HIS A 236 12.07 -0.38 10.26
C HIS A 236 12.24 -0.97 11.65
N GLY A 237 12.80 -2.17 11.70
CA GLY A 237 13.07 -2.84 12.96
C GLY A 237 14.20 -2.17 13.76
N LEU A 238 14.20 -2.45 15.05
CA LEU A 238 15.18 -1.94 16.01
C LEU A 238 15.80 -3.11 16.76
N VAL A 239 17.07 -3.01 17.12
CA VAL A 239 17.67 -3.92 18.08
C VAL A 239 17.19 -3.54 19.48
N PRO A 240 16.58 -4.44 20.27
CA PRO A 240 16.14 -4.17 21.61
C PRO A 240 17.26 -3.56 22.48
N GLY A 241 16.95 -2.52 23.24
CA GLY A 241 17.92 -1.76 24.04
C GLY A 241 18.61 -0.61 23.32
N MET A 242 18.42 -0.47 22.01
CA MET A 242 18.88 0.72 21.24
C MET A 242 17.81 1.79 21.11
N GLU A 243 16.60 1.56 21.59
CA GLU A 243 15.45 2.47 21.51
C GLU A 243 15.64 3.77 22.28
N SER A 244 16.51 3.77 23.29
CA SER A 244 16.69 4.92 24.22
C SER A 244 17.58 6.06 23.70
N MET A 245 18.14 5.96 22.50
CA MET A 245 19.06 6.97 21.97
C MET A 245 18.39 8.05 21.08
N GLY A 246 17.11 8.37 21.35
CA GLY A 246 16.51 9.61 20.85
C GLY A 246 15.78 9.51 19.52
N MET A 247 14.84 8.57 19.36
CA MET A 247 14.07 8.39 18.13
C MET A 247 12.73 9.14 18.10
N HIS A 248 12.68 10.35 18.66
CA HIS A 248 11.56 11.26 18.43
C HIS A 248 11.96 12.34 17.43
N GLY A 249 12.18 11.96 16.18
CA GLY A 249 12.51 12.94 15.15
C GLY A 249 13.25 12.34 13.96
N HIS A 250 12.84 12.75 12.81
CA HIS A 250 13.21 12.38 11.44
C HIS A 250 14.71 12.38 11.06
N HIS A 251 15.64 12.20 12.00
CA HIS A 251 17.10 12.20 11.77
C HIS A 251 17.69 10.82 12.01
N MET A 252 17.31 9.81 11.19
CA MET A 252 17.81 8.43 11.27
C MET A 252 19.17 8.22 10.58
N HIS A 253 19.97 9.26 10.35
CA HIS A 253 21.17 9.16 9.51
C HIS A 253 22.43 8.63 10.19
N ASP A 254 22.44 8.31 11.51
CA ASP A 254 23.71 8.05 12.20
C ASP A 254 23.74 6.84 13.18
N MET A 255 22.72 5.98 13.18
CA MET A 255 22.75 4.76 13.96
C MET A 255 23.13 3.58 13.08
N SER A 256 24.39 3.20 13.07
CA SER A 256 24.82 2.00 12.35
C SER A 256 24.17 0.76 12.97
N VAL A 257 23.37 0.06 12.16
CA VAL A 257 22.85 -1.28 12.54
C VAL A 257 24.06 -2.20 12.75
N PRO A 258 24.12 -2.98 13.84
CA PRO A 258 25.20 -3.93 14.04
C PRO A 258 25.27 -4.94 12.89
N ASP A 259 26.48 -5.35 12.51
CA ASP A 259 26.70 -6.37 11.46
C ASP A 259 25.98 -7.69 11.74
N LYS A 260 25.79 -7.99 13.04
CA LYS A 260 25.07 -9.16 13.55
C LYS A 260 24.22 -8.77 14.74
N PHE A 261 22.99 -9.29 14.79
CA PHE A 261 22.04 -9.03 15.87
C PHE A 261 21.05 -10.18 16.03
N GLY A 262 20.06 -10.03 16.88
CA GLY A 262 19.04 -11.02 17.19
C GLY A 262 19.26 -11.66 18.57
N PRO A 263 18.43 -12.62 18.98
CA PRO A 263 17.32 -13.22 18.24
C PRO A 263 16.06 -12.33 18.16
N GLU A 264 16.06 -11.19 18.85
CA GLU A 264 14.91 -10.28 18.93
C GLU A 264 15.09 -9.06 18.05
N ILE A 265 13.97 -8.63 17.41
CA ILE A 265 13.84 -7.39 16.67
C ILE A 265 12.59 -6.69 17.18
N GLY A 266 12.72 -5.45 17.64
CA GLY A 266 11.61 -4.57 17.97
C GLY A 266 11.03 -3.91 16.72
N LEU A 267 9.73 -3.68 16.71
CA LEU A 267 9.03 -2.87 15.70
C LEU A 267 8.10 -1.92 16.43
N SER A 268 8.32 -0.60 16.30
CA SER A 268 7.40 0.41 16.77
C SER A 268 6.46 0.79 15.63
N VAL A 269 5.16 0.81 15.89
CA VAL A 269 4.14 1.13 14.88
C VAL A 269 2.95 1.85 15.50
N VAL A 270 2.44 2.86 14.80
CA VAL A 270 1.17 3.51 15.11
C VAL A 270 0.15 3.06 14.07
N PHE A 271 -0.82 2.26 14.46
CA PHE A 271 -1.93 1.85 13.60
C PHE A 271 -2.93 3.01 13.47
N PRO A 272 -3.19 3.55 12.27
CA PRO A 272 -4.03 4.75 12.13
C PRO A 272 -5.50 4.53 12.52
N SER A 273 -6.01 3.33 12.31
CA SER A 273 -7.42 2.99 12.54
C SER A 273 -7.57 1.58 13.13
N LYS A 274 -8.76 1.32 13.69
CA LYS A 274 -9.15 -0.05 14.09
C LYS A 274 -9.31 -0.93 12.86
N GLY A 275 -9.04 -2.21 13.00
CA GLY A 275 -9.21 -3.15 11.89
C GLY A 275 -8.28 -4.35 11.95
N ILE A 276 -8.18 -5.04 10.84
CA ILE A 276 -7.26 -6.14 10.63
C ILE A 276 -6.10 -5.61 9.78
N TYR A 277 -4.89 -5.89 10.21
CA TYR A 277 -3.67 -5.53 9.49
C TYR A 277 -2.81 -6.76 9.25
N GLU A 278 -2.17 -6.79 8.09
CA GLU A 278 -1.09 -7.71 7.80
C GLU A 278 0.25 -6.99 7.98
N ILE A 279 1.18 -7.64 8.66
CA ILE A 279 2.53 -7.15 8.85
C ILE A 279 3.48 -8.09 8.12
N PHE A 280 4.06 -7.62 7.02
CA PHE A 280 5.15 -8.28 6.32
C PHE A 280 6.46 -7.77 6.90
N GLY A 281 7.35 -8.68 7.29
CA GLY A 281 8.68 -8.33 7.80
C GLY A 281 9.76 -9.06 7.02
N GLU A 282 10.70 -8.32 6.46
CA GLU A 282 11.85 -8.84 5.73
C GLU A 282 13.10 -8.73 6.58
N VAL A 283 13.69 -9.87 6.90
CA VAL A 283 14.90 -10.00 7.73
C VAL A 283 15.93 -10.82 7.00
N LYS A 284 17.20 -10.44 7.08
CA LYS A 284 18.28 -11.16 6.41
C LYS A 284 19.03 -12.08 7.37
N HIS A 285 19.29 -13.30 6.92
CA HIS A 285 20.15 -14.26 7.63
C HIS A 285 20.92 -15.12 6.62
N LYS A 286 22.25 -15.17 6.77
CA LYS A 286 23.17 -15.91 5.89
C LYS A 286 22.95 -15.58 4.41
N GLY A 287 22.83 -14.29 4.13
CA GLY A 287 22.64 -13.76 2.78
C GLY A 287 21.25 -13.96 2.17
N LYS A 288 20.29 -14.56 2.89
CA LYS A 288 18.92 -14.82 2.42
C LYS A 288 17.91 -13.99 3.17
N ILE A 289 16.89 -13.52 2.47
CA ILE A 289 15.76 -12.82 3.07
C ILE A 289 14.75 -13.83 3.61
N ILE A 290 14.37 -13.64 4.86
CA ILE A 290 13.26 -14.33 5.52
C ILE A 290 12.09 -13.36 5.48
N LEU A 291 11.05 -13.69 4.71
CA LEU A 291 9.79 -12.97 4.71
C LEU A 291 8.89 -13.56 5.80
N THR A 292 8.52 -12.74 6.76
CA THR A 292 7.53 -13.08 7.80
C THR A 292 6.19 -12.41 7.48
N GLN A 293 5.09 -13.00 7.98
CA GLN A 293 3.74 -12.53 7.70
C GLN A 293 2.83 -12.81 8.90
N PHE A 294 2.34 -11.73 9.53
CA PHE A 294 1.49 -11.82 10.70
C PHE A 294 0.24 -10.96 10.58
N LEU A 295 -0.91 -11.62 10.65
CA LEU A 295 -2.20 -10.94 10.71
C LEU A 295 -2.51 -10.53 12.15
N VAL A 296 -2.86 -9.27 12.36
CA VAL A 296 -3.15 -8.70 13.68
C VAL A 296 -4.49 -7.99 13.68
N ARG A 297 -5.12 -7.95 14.87
CA ARG A 297 -6.34 -7.16 15.12
C ARG A 297 -5.99 -5.94 15.95
N VAL A 298 -6.47 -4.78 15.53
CA VAL A 298 -6.30 -3.47 16.18
C VAL A 298 -7.67 -2.97 16.63
N GLU A 299 -7.78 -2.52 17.88
CA GLU A 299 -9.01 -2.04 18.51
C GLU A 299 -9.00 -0.53 18.78
#